data_716bba839ba717697fa5d864dedca5d4
#
_entry.id   716bba839ba717697fa5d864dedca5d4
#
_cell.length_a   1.000
_cell.length_b   1.000
_cell.length_c   1.000
_cell.angle_alpha   90.00
_cell.angle_beta   90.00
_cell.angle_gamma   90.00
#
_symmetry.space_group_name_H-M   'P 1'
#
loop_
_entity.id
_entity.type
_entity.pdbx_description
1 polymer ?
#
loop_
_entity_poly.entity_id
_entity_poly.type
_entity_poly.pdbx_seq_one_letter_code
_entity_poly.pdbx_strand_id
1 'polypeptide(L)'
;MSSATQPPTKDVSIGVAPPGFRMPATLQLGPVSLQVSDLARSLEYYLRVLGLRVLRQGDGEVTLAAHGDDVPLVHLRERRGVRPASRQGLLGLYHFAVLLPERAALGRFIAHLAELGERAGASDHLVS
;
A
#
# COMPACT_ATOMS: atom_id res chain seq x y z
N MET A 1 23.29 -1.23 41.01
CA MET A 1 23.08 -1.90 39.73
C MET A 1 21.64 -2.38 39.70
N SER A 2 20.77 -1.60 39.10
CA SER A 2 19.33 -1.89 39.04
C SER A 2 19.01 -2.58 37.72
N SER A 3 18.64 -3.85 37.80
CA SER A 3 18.23 -4.66 36.65
C SER A 3 16.78 -4.32 36.32
N ALA A 4 16.57 -3.60 35.23
CA ALA A 4 15.25 -3.34 34.69
C ALA A 4 14.68 -4.62 34.06
N THR A 5 13.71 -5.23 34.72
CA THR A 5 12.97 -6.37 34.19
C THR A 5 12.04 -5.87 33.06
N GLN A 6 12.33 -6.24 31.84
CA GLN A 6 11.46 -6.02 30.70
C GLN A 6 10.12 -6.78 30.91
N PRO A 7 8.97 -6.13 30.69
CA PRO A 7 7.70 -6.84 30.79
C PRO A 7 7.59 -7.88 29.69
N PRO A 8 6.94 -9.03 29.94
CA PRO A 8 6.78 -10.06 28.94
C PRO A 8 5.93 -9.55 27.77
N THR A 9 6.50 -9.59 26.56
CA THR A 9 5.75 -9.41 25.32
C THR A 9 4.70 -10.51 25.25
N LYS A 10 3.42 -10.13 25.31
CA LYS A 10 2.32 -11.05 25.02
C LYS A 10 2.48 -11.49 23.56
N ASP A 11 2.85 -12.73 23.37
CA ASP A 11 2.79 -13.41 22.08
C ASP A 11 1.31 -13.52 21.69
N VAL A 12 0.84 -12.54 20.91
CA VAL A 12 -0.52 -12.60 20.34
C VAL A 12 -0.45 -13.51 19.13
N SER A 13 -0.66 -14.81 19.38
CA SER A 13 -0.86 -15.78 18.30
C SER A 13 -2.19 -15.48 17.61
N ILE A 14 -2.12 -14.79 16.47
CA ILE A 14 -3.29 -14.51 15.64
C ILE A 14 -3.48 -15.68 14.68
N GLY A 15 -4.53 -16.46 14.90
CA GLY A 15 -4.96 -17.56 14.04
C GLY A 15 -4.32 -18.91 14.37
N VAL A 16 -4.95 -19.96 13.88
CA VAL A 16 -4.47 -21.34 13.96
C VAL A 16 -3.80 -21.69 12.65
N ALA A 17 -2.51 -22.02 12.70
CA ALA A 17 -1.80 -22.47 11.51
C ALA A 17 -2.37 -23.83 11.06
N PRO A 18 -2.76 -24.00 9.79
CA PRO A 18 -3.21 -25.28 9.28
C PRO A 18 -2.07 -26.31 9.36
N PRO A 19 -2.40 -27.61 9.48
CA PRO A 19 -1.41 -28.66 9.36
C PRO A 19 -0.82 -28.68 7.95
N GLY A 20 0.46 -28.99 7.82
CA GLY A 20 1.14 -29.12 6.54
C GLY A 20 2.14 -28.01 6.26
N PHE A 21 2.28 -27.64 4.97
CA PHE A 21 3.27 -26.68 4.52
C PHE A 21 3.01 -25.28 5.10
N ARG A 22 4.08 -24.65 5.59
CA ARG A 22 4.05 -23.28 6.10
C ARG A 22 5.01 -22.40 5.32
N MET A 23 4.54 -21.22 4.95
CA MET A 23 5.44 -20.20 4.38
C MET A 23 6.51 -19.80 5.40
N PRO A 24 7.75 -19.56 4.96
CA PRO A 24 8.80 -19.10 5.87
C PRO A 24 8.45 -17.72 6.45
N ALA A 25 8.88 -17.49 7.70
CA ALA A 25 8.63 -16.22 8.39
C ALA A 25 9.29 -15.00 7.71
N THR A 26 10.25 -15.25 6.82
CA THR A 26 10.93 -14.24 6.00
C THR A 26 10.17 -13.86 4.72
N LEU A 27 8.99 -14.45 4.48
CA LEU A 27 8.15 -14.09 3.34
C LEU A 27 7.79 -12.60 3.41
N GLN A 28 8.01 -11.91 2.30
CA GLN A 28 7.64 -10.51 2.13
C GLN A 28 6.84 -10.34 0.84
N LEU A 29 5.96 -9.35 0.84
CA LEU A 29 5.28 -8.92 -0.37
C LEU A 29 6.16 -7.92 -1.11
N GLY A 30 6.27 -8.08 -2.42
CA GLY A 30 6.90 -7.08 -3.28
C GLY A 30 5.96 -5.90 -3.61
N PRO A 31 6.44 -4.93 -4.39
CA PRO A 31 5.63 -3.81 -4.84
C PRO A 31 4.49 -4.26 -5.75
N VAL A 32 3.39 -3.53 -5.71
CA VAL A 32 2.29 -3.73 -6.65
C VAL A 32 2.68 -3.13 -8.00
N SER A 33 2.63 -3.94 -9.07
CA SER A 33 2.91 -3.49 -10.43
C SER A 33 1.62 -3.24 -11.19
N LEU A 34 1.45 -2.02 -11.71
CA LEU A 34 0.26 -1.58 -12.42
C LEU A 34 0.62 -1.10 -13.82
N GLN A 35 -0.18 -1.51 -14.81
CA GLN A 35 -0.14 -0.92 -16.15
C GLN A 35 -1.07 0.28 -16.20
N VAL A 36 -0.57 1.40 -16.70
CA VAL A 36 -1.32 2.64 -16.85
C VAL A 36 -1.26 3.13 -18.30
N SER A 37 -2.33 3.77 -18.76
CA SER A 37 -2.39 4.32 -20.12
C SER A 37 -1.67 5.65 -20.28
N ASP A 38 -1.49 6.35 -19.16
CA ASP A 38 -0.88 7.68 -19.06
C ASP A 38 -0.08 7.74 -17.75
N LEU A 39 1.23 7.68 -17.88
CA LEU A 39 2.12 7.65 -16.73
C LEU A 39 2.16 8.99 -16.00
N ALA A 40 2.12 10.11 -16.72
CA ALA A 40 2.20 11.44 -16.11
C ALA A 40 0.97 11.71 -15.23
N ARG A 41 -0.22 11.44 -15.75
CA ARG A 41 -1.47 11.56 -15.00
C ARG A 41 -1.52 10.62 -13.79
N SER A 42 -1.09 9.39 -13.96
CA SER A 42 -1.08 8.42 -12.86
C SER A 42 -0.07 8.83 -11.80
N LEU A 43 1.11 9.28 -12.21
CA LEU A 43 2.15 9.75 -11.29
C LEU A 43 1.66 10.94 -10.46
N GLU A 44 1.02 11.93 -11.09
CA GLU A 44 0.43 13.07 -10.37
C GLU A 44 -0.54 12.61 -9.27
N TYR A 45 -1.41 11.64 -9.56
CA TYR A 45 -2.33 11.09 -8.56
C TYR A 45 -1.59 10.44 -7.38
N TYR A 46 -0.61 9.59 -7.64
CA TYR A 46 0.13 8.89 -6.59
C TYR A 46 0.97 9.83 -5.73
N LEU A 47 1.52 10.89 -6.32
CA LEU A 47 2.29 11.90 -5.58
C LEU A 47 1.38 12.82 -4.78
N ARG A 48 0.35 13.38 -5.42
CA ARG A 48 -0.50 14.41 -4.81
C ARG A 48 -1.55 13.84 -3.87
N VAL A 49 -2.23 12.77 -4.28
CA VAL A 49 -3.35 12.20 -3.51
C VAL A 49 -2.86 11.19 -2.48
N LEU A 50 -2.00 10.26 -2.87
CA LEU A 50 -1.50 9.25 -1.95
C LEU A 50 -0.24 9.68 -1.17
N GLY A 51 0.38 10.80 -1.56
CA GLY A 51 1.55 11.32 -0.87
C GLY A 51 2.79 10.41 -0.98
N LEU A 52 2.90 9.62 -2.05
CA LEU A 52 4.10 8.84 -2.31
C LEU A 52 5.20 9.71 -2.94
N ARG A 53 6.42 9.21 -2.98
CA ARG A 53 7.55 9.84 -3.68
C ARG A 53 8.11 8.95 -4.78
N VAL A 54 8.75 9.55 -5.76
CA VAL A 54 9.49 8.82 -6.80
C VAL A 54 10.77 8.26 -6.18
N LEU A 55 10.92 6.95 -6.25
CA LEU A 55 12.15 6.24 -5.88
C LEU A 55 13.08 6.07 -7.09
N ARG A 56 12.51 5.67 -8.23
CA ARG A 56 13.21 5.53 -9.52
C ARG A 56 12.27 5.89 -10.65
N GLN A 57 12.84 6.44 -11.72
CA GLN A 57 12.11 6.74 -12.95
C GLN A 57 12.97 6.36 -14.16
N GLY A 58 12.35 5.72 -15.13
CA GLY A 58 12.96 5.31 -16.40
C GLY A 58 12.00 5.52 -17.55
N ASP A 59 12.35 5.00 -18.74
CA ASP A 59 11.53 5.14 -19.94
C ASP A 59 10.19 4.39 -19.77
N GLY A 60 9.12 5.16 -19.56
CA GLY A 60 7.78 4.62 -19.40
C GLY A 60 7.51 3.89 -18.08
N GLU A 61 8.39 3.99 -17.10
CA GLU A 61 8.25 3.32 -15.81
C GLU A 61 8.61 4.22 -14.65
N VAL A 62 7.89 4.08 -13.54
CA VAL A 62 8.17 4.76 -12.26
C VAL A 62 7.97 3.80 -11.11
N THR A 63 8.91 3.81 -10.18
CA THR A 63 8.79 3.13 -8.89
C THR A 63 8.59 4.14 -7.79
N LEU A 64 7.59 3.90 -6.96
CA LEU A 64 7.16 4.80 -5.89
C LEU A 64 7.37 4.14 -4.52
N ALA A 65 7.71 4.97 -3.53
CA ALA A 65 7.92 4.57 -2.14
C ALA A 65 7.27 5.58 -1.19
N ALA A 66 7.20 5.24 0.09
CA ALA A 66 6.85 6.19 1.14
C ALA A 66 7.98 7.21 1.35
N HIS A 67 7.66 8.37 1.96
CA HIS A 67 8.68 9.32 2.37
C HIS A 67 9.49 8.76 3.55
N GLY A 68 10.81 8.89 3.45
CA GLY A 68 11.72 8.41 4.50
C GLY A 68 12.06 6.91 4.42
N ASP A 69 11.58 6.21 3.39
CA ASP A 69 11.84 4.79 3.18
C ASP A 69 12.18 4.54 1.70
N ASP A 70 13.08 3.60 1.44
CA ASP A 70 13.50 3.17 0.10
C ASP A 70 12.88 1.82 -0.32
N VAL A 71 11.92 1.32 0.45
CA VAL A 71 11.16 0.11 0.08
C VAL A 71 10.15 0.46 -1.01
N PRO A 72 10.22 -0.18 -2.19
CA PRO A 72 9.25 0.03 -3.26
C PRO A 72 7.84 -0.42 -2.84
N LEU A 73 6.85 0.43 -3.06
CA LEU A 73 5.44 0.13 -2.79
C LEU A 73 4.64 -0.07 -4.08
N VAL A 74 4.83 0.79 -5.06
CA VAL A 74 4.09 0.76 -6.32
C VAL A 74 5.05 0.91 -7.49
N HIS A 75 4.86 0.10 -8.50
CA HIS A 75 5.56 0.19 -9.78
C HIS A 75 4.54 0.49 -10.88
N LEU A 76 4.67 1.63 -11.54
CA LEU A 76 3.84 2.04 -12.67
C LEU A 76 4.59 1.82 -13.97
N ARG A 77 3.93 1.18 -14.93
CA ARG A 77 4.45 1.01 -16.30
C ARG A 77 3.44 1.57 -17.30
N GLU A 78 3.88 2.51 -18.13
CA GLU A 78 3.04 3.01 -19.21
C GLU A 78 2.85 1.96 -20.30
N ARG A 79 1.61 1.78 -20.68
CA ARG A 79 1.24 1.02 -21.88
C ARG A 79 0.19 1.82 -22.64
N ARG A 80 0.64 2.54 -23.64
CA ARG A 80 -0.25 3.38 -24.46
C ARG A 80 -1.29 2.53 -25.15
N GLY A 81 -2.51 3.05 -25.22
CA GLY A 81 -3.63 2.37 -25.88
C GLY A 81 -4.33 1.30 -25.04
N VAL A 82 -3.90 1.03 -23.81
CA VAL A 82 -4.70 0.19 -22.90
C VAL A 82 -5.99 0.91 -22.52
N ARG A 83 -7.08 0.15 -22.51
CA ARG A 83 -8.37 0.63 -22.01
C ARG A 83 -8.40 0.46 -20.49
N PRO A 84 -9.06 1.38 -19.75
CA PRO A 84 -9.32 1.17 -18.34
C PRO A 84 -10.00 -0.18 -18.13
N ALA A 85 -9.61 -0.90 -17.07
CA ALA A 85 -10.29 -2.13 -16.69
C ALA A 85 -11.77 -1.82 -16.37
N SER A 86 -12.66 -2.66 -16.90
CA SER A 86 -14.07 -2.56 -16.56
C SER A 86 -14.27 -2.79 -15.05
N ARG A 87 -15.19 -2.07 -14.44
CA ARG A 87 -15.56 -2.27 -13.03
C ARG A 87 -16.32 -3.58 -12.78
N GLN A 88 -16.70 -4.29 -13.82
CA GLN A 88 -17.53 -5.49 -13.71
C GLN A 88 -16.87 -6.67 -14.43
N GLY A 89 -16.66 -7.76 -13.70
CA GLY A 89 -16.53 -9.12 -14.25
C GLY A 89 -15.23 -9.47 -14.97
N LEU A 90 -14.13 -8.72 -14.84
CA LEU A 90 -12.86 -9.08 -15.44
C LEU A 90 -11.87 -9.62 -14.41
N LEU A 91 -11.07 -10.59 -14.83
CA LEU A 91 -9.93 -11.09 -14.09
C LEU A 91 -8.87 -9.98 -13.97
N GLY A 92 -8.26 -9.87 -12.79
CA GLY A 92 -7.20 -8.91 -12.53
C GLY A 92 -7.11 -8.53 -11.06
N LEU A 93 -6.28 -7.55 -10.77
CA LEU A 93 -6.15 -6.99 -9.43
C LEU A 93 -7.42 -6.20 -9.09
N TYR A 94 -8.16 -6.67 -8.10
CA TYR A 94 -9.37 -5.99 -7.62
C TYR A 94 -9.03 -4.73 -6.83
N HIS A 95 -8.16 -4.85 -5.85
CA HIS A 95 -7.63 -3.75 -5.05
C HIS A 95 -6.28 -4.15 -4.42
N PHE A 96 -5.56 -3.17 -3.97
CA PHE A 96 -4.46 -3.36 -3.02
C PHE A 96 -4.64 -2.38 -1.86
N ALA A 97 -4.14 -2.77 -0.70
CA ALA A 97 -4.23 -1.96 0.50
C ALA A 97 -2.85 -1.41 0.87
N VAL A 98 -2.81 -0.15 1.29
CA VAL A 98 -1.63 0.46 1.89
C VAL A 98 -1.86 0.54 3.39
N LEU A 99 -1.03 -0.16 4.15
CA LEU A 99 -1.11 -0.14 5.60
C LEU A 99 -0.42 1.11 6.14
N LEU A 100 -1.16 1.93 6.87
CA LEU A 100 -0.60 3.06 7.61
C LEU A 100 -0.14 2.60 9.00
N PRO A 101 0.96 3.17 9.53
CA PRO A 101 1.60 2.64 10.75
C PRO A 101 0.75 2.82 12.01
N GLU A 102 -0.13 3.81 12.03
CA GLU A 102 -0.94 4.14 13.22
C GLU A 102 -2.26 4.83 12.83
N ARG A 103 -3.22 4.80 13.74
CA ARG A 103 -4.55 5.41 13.54
C ARG A 103 -4.48 6.93 13.32
N ALA A 104 -3.53 7.61 13.95
CA ALA A 104 -3.30 9.04 13.74
C ALA A 104 -2.83 9.35 12.31
N ALA A 105 -2.02 8.49 11.70
CA ALA A 105 -1.62 8.62 10.31
C ALA A 105 -2.82 8.48 9.36
N LEU A 106 -3.75 7.58 9.66
CA LEU A 106 -5.00 7.46 8.91
C LEU A 106 -5.85 8.74 9.04
N GLY A 107 -5.96 9.30 10.24
CA GLY A 107 -6.67 10.56 10.46
C GLY A 107 -6.08 11.73 9.64
N ARG A 108 -4.75 11.86 9.62
CA ARG A 108 -4.06 12.86 8.78
C ARG A 108 -4.31 12.64 7.29
N PHE A 109 -4.31 11.39 6.84
CA PHE A 109 -4.60 11.06 5.46
C PHE A 109 -6.03 11.41 5.06
N ILE A 110 -7.02 11.13 5.90
CA ILE A 110 -8.43 11.52 5.67
C ILE A 110 -8.58 13.04 5.58
N ALA A 111 -7.91 13.79 6.48
CA ALA A 111 -7.92 15.25 6.43
C ALA A 111 -7.31 15.78 5.11
N HIS A 112 -6.18 15.22 4.69
CA HIS A 112 -5.55 15.54 3.41
C HIS A 112 -6.48 15.29 2.20
N LEU A 113 -7.18 14.15 2.16
CA LEU A 113 -8.15 13.87 1.10
C LEU A 113 -9.31 14.89 1.08
N ALA A 114 -9.79 15.29 2.26
CA ALA A 114 -10.82 16.30 2.39
C ALA A 114 -10.36 17.67 1.88
N GLU A 115 -9.12 18.09 2.19
CA GLU A 115 -8.51 19.33 1.69
C GLU A 115 -8.36 19.33 0.16
N LEU A 116 -8.08 18.18 -0.43
CA LEU A 116 -8.01 18.00 -1.89
C LEU A 116 -9.39 17.91 -2.56
N GLY A 117 -10.47 17.79 -1.79
CA GLY A 117 -11.81 17.55 -2.32
C GLY A 117 -12.01 16.14 -2.88
N GLU A 118 -11.12 15.20 -2.53
CA GLU A 118 -11.21 13.82 -2.98
C GLU A 118 -12.29 13.06 -2.20
N ARG A 119 -13.10 12.29 -2.93
CA ARG A 119 -14.14 11.45 -2.33
C ARG A 119 -13.53 10.13 -1.87
N ALA A 120 -13.59 9.86 -0.58
CA ALA A 120 -13.22 8.58 0.00
C ALA A 120 -14.39 8.00 0.78
N GLY A 121 -14.60 6.69 0.66
CA GLY A 121 -15.46 5.93 1.56
C GLY A 121 -14.64 5.46 2.75
N ALA A 122 -15.23 5.49 3.95
CA ALA A 122 -14.63 4.90 5.14
C ALA A 122 -15.55 3.82 5.68
N SER A 123 -14.96 2.70 6.07
CA SER A 123 -15.66 1.58 6.71
C SER A 123 -14.77 1.03 7.81
N ASP A 124 -15.31 0.90 9.01
CA ASP A 124 -14.62 0.22 10.10
C ASP A 124 -15.07 -1.25 10.08
N HIS A 125 -14.22 -2.09 9.55
CA HIS A 125 -14.41 -3.53 9.62
C HIS A 125 -13.85 -3.98 10.96
N LEU A 126 -14.73 -4.22 11.92
CA LEU A 126 -14.39 -4.85 13.19
C LEU A 126 -13.96 -6.32 12.92
N VAL A 127 -12.86 -6.48 12.23
CA VAL A 127 -12.25 -7.80 12.02
C VAL A 127 -11.20 -7.94 13.10
N SER A 128 -11.49 -8.78 14.02
CA SER A 128 -10.54 -9.22 15.04
C SER A 128 -9.61 -10.29 14.46
#